data_0ec64f87c4642f2c8544eade4651b688
#
_entry.id   0ec64f87c4642f2c8544eade4651b688
#
_cell.length_a   1.000
_cell.length_b   1.000
_cell.length_c   1.000
_cell.angle_alpha   90.00
_cell.angle_beta   90.00
_cell.angle_gamma   90.00
#
_symmetry.space_group_name_H-M   'P 1'
#
loop_
_entity.id
_entity.type
_entity.pdbx_description
1 polymer ?
#
loop_
_entity_poly.entity_id
_entity_poly.type
_entity_poly.pdbx_seq_one_letter_code
_entity_poly.pdbx_strand_id
1 'polypeptide(L)'
;MNKLKSTIAMNSILIYILFSLLFCQIDFNPRNLGLSGASTTISRGYNSIGINPANLATNKSLSMNFISLNGSIVNNFISMKIYNEINGADFENTASSAYYSKSDLLDQIKDSDINIESSATLPLPFINFAYKNFGISVMNRTYLSFNVPKSILDIMLNGNSKGERFILGLSGEFISENEIGL
;
A
#
# COMPACT_ATOMS: atom_id res chain seq x y z
N MET A 1 49.65 3.84 -6.29
CA MET A 1 48.47 4.67 -6.59
C MET A 1 47.30 3.89 -7.16
N ASN A 2 47.48 2.95 -8.06
CA ASN A 2 46.38 2.15 -8.67
C ASN A 2 45.69 1.18 -7.70
N LYS A 3 46.41 0.53 -6.79
CA LYS A 3 45.80 -0.38 -5.77
C LYS A 3 44.84 0.37 -4.81
N LEU A 4 45.20 1.57 -4.38
CA LEU A 4 44.37 2.36 -3.47
C LEU A 4 43.04 2.78 -4.16
N LYS A 5 43.11 3.21 -5.44
CA LYS A 5 41.91 3.56 -6.22
C LYS A 5 40.99 2.34 -6.43
N SER A 6 41.54 1.16 -6.69
CA SER A 6 40.79 -0.08 -6.83
C SER A 6 40.08 -0.47 -5.52
N THR A 7 40.76 -0.34 -4.38
CA THR A 7 40.17 -0.65 -3.07
C THR A 7 39.04 0.32 -2.71
N ILE A 8 39.21 1.60 -2.99
CA ILE A 8 38.16 2.61 -2.75
C ILE A 8 36.93 2.33 -3.64
N ALA A 9 37.14 2.03 -4.91
CA ALA A 9 36.05 1.71 -5.83
C ALA A 9 35.28 0.46 -5.40
N MET A 10 36.00 -0.59 -4.96
CA MET A 10 35.38 -1.83 -4.48
C MET A 10 34.58 -1.62 -3.20
N ASN A 11 35.07 -0.83 -2.25
CA ASN A 11 34.35 -0.50 -1.03
C ASN A 11 33.11 0.37 -1.33
N SER A 12 33.20 1.29 -2.29
CA SER A 12 32.04 2.11 -2.70
C SER A 12 30.95 1.27 -3.33
N ILE A 13 31.30 0.30 -4.18
CA ILE A 13 30.35 -0.65 -4.78
C ILE A 13 29.71 -1.52 -3.69
N LEU A 14 30.48 -2.01 -2.74
CA LEU A 14 29.98 -2.82 -1.62
C LEU A 14 28.99 -2.02 -0.74
N ILE A 15 29.31 -0.75 -0.43
CA ILE A 15 28.42 0.13 0.30
C ILE A 15 27.14 0.40 -0.49
N TYR A 16 27.23 0.59 -1.80
CA TYR A 16 26.05 0.80 -2.65
C TYR A 16 25.12 -0.43 -2.67
N ILE A 17 25.70 -1.62 -2.76
CA ILE A 17 24.95 -2.89 -2.69
C ILE A 17 24.31 -3.06 -1.30
N LEU A 18 25.02 -2.75 -0.22
CA LEU A 18 24.47 -2.83 1.13
C LEU A 18 23.32 -1.82 1.35
N PHE A 19 23.43 -0.61 0.80
CA PHE A 19 22.36 0.39 0.88
C PHE A 19 21.10 -0.03 0.08
N SER A 20 21.26 -0.67 -1.07
CA SER A 20 20.14 -1.14 -1.88
C SER A 20 19.33 -2.28 -1.21
N LEU A 21 19.94 -2.99 -0.25
CA LEU A 21 19.28 -4.05 0.53
C LEU A 21 18.45 -3.52 1.72
N LEU A 22 18.52 -2.21 2.02
CA LEU A 22 17.84 -1.61 3.18
C LEU A 22 16.44 -1.09 2.85
N PHE A 23 15.99 -1.15 1.62
CA PHE A 23 14.62 -0.77 1.28
C PHE A 23 13.65 -1.84 1.80
N CYS A 24 12.98 -1.52 2.90
CA CYS A 24 11.87 -2.31 3.41
C CYS A 24 10.70 -2.17 2.41
N GLN A 25 10.44 -3.20 1.66
CA GLN A 25 9.26 -3.26 0.79
C GLN A 25 8.05 -3.59 1.66
N ILE A 26 7.05 -2.72 1.65
CA ILE A 26 5.77 -3.01 2.27
C ILE A 26 5.05 -4.00 1.35
N ASP A 27 4.88 -5.22 1.81
CA ASP A 27 4.12 -6.24 1.09
C ASP A 27 2.64 -6.14 1.49
N PHE A 28 1.81 -5.68 0.56
CA PHE A 28 0.35 -5.59 0.72
C PHE A 28 -0.36 -6.93 0.49
N ASN A 29 0.33 -8.05 0.54
CA ASN A 29 -0.31 -9.36 0.50
C ASN A 29 -1.28 -9.49 1.70
N PRO A 30 -2.58 -9.76 1.48
CA PRO A 30 -3.57 -9.84 2.55
C PRO A 30 -3.20 -10.83 3.67
N ARG A 31 -2.49 -11.91 3.33
CA ARG A 31 -2.00 -12.87 4.29
C ARG A 31 -0.92 -12.26 5.20
N ASN A 32 -0.02 -11.46 4.65
CA ASN A 32 1.03 -10.79 5.41
C ASN A 32 0.44 -9.71 6.31
N LEU A 33 -0.53 -8.95 5.80
CA LEU A 33 -1.27 -7.96 6.59
C LEU A 33 -2.04 -8.61 7.74
N GLY A 34 -2.75 -9.70 7.48
CA GLY A 34 -3.48 -10.45 8.53
C GLY A 34 -2.58 -11.04 9.62
N LEU A 35 -1.31 -11.23 9.32
CA LEU A 35 -0.27 -11.70 10.26
C LEU A 35 0.56 -10.55 10.85
N SER A 36 0.13 -9.31 10.65
CA SER A 36 0.87 -8.11 11.10
C SER A 36 2.35 -8.11 10.66
N GLY A 37 2.62 -8.60 9.43
CA GLY A 37 3.97 -8.72 8.88
C GLY A 37 4.79 -9.93 9.38
N ALA A 38 4.26 -10.78 10.25
CA ALA A 38 4.98 -11.95 10.77
C ALA A 38 5.08 -13.12 9.77
N SER A 39 5.04 -12.80 8.47
CA SER A 39 5.07 -13.79 7.38
C SER A 39 6.48 -14.25 6.98
N THR A 40 7.52 -13.56 7.43
CA THR A 40 8.93 -13.83 7.04
C THR A 40 9.39 -15.25 7.37
N THR A 41 8.87 -15.86 8.42
CA THR A 41 9.22 -17.22 8.83
C THR A 41 8.32 -18.31 8.27
N ILE A 42 7.11 -17.92 7.84
CA ILE A 42 6.07 -18.88 7.40
C ILE A 42 5.84 -18.92 5.90
N SER A 43 6.33 -17.92 5.16
CA SER A 43 6.24 -17.93 3.69
C SER A 43 6.92 -19.16 3.11
N ARG A 44 6.33 -19.77 2.09
CA ARG A 44 6.80 -21.00 1.45
C ARG A 44 6.63 -20.92 -0.06
N GLY A 45 7.46 -21.72 -0.76
CA GLY A 45 7.41 -21.80 -2.21
C GLY A 45 7.73 -20.45 -2.87
N TYR A 46 7.11 -20.16 -4.01
CA TYR A 46 7.34 -18.91 -4.74
C TYR A 46 7.03 -17.65 -3.92
N ASN A 47 6.12 -17.74 -2.94
CA ASN A 47 5.80 -16.60 -2.06
C ASN A 47 6.94 -16.22 -1.12
N SER A 48 7.96 -17.07 -0.96
CA SER A 48 9.13 -16.71 -0.15
C SER A 48 10.12 -15.82 -0.90
N ILE A 49 10.04 -15.81 -2.23
CA ILE A 49 10.84 -14.91 -3.06
C ILE A 49 10.28 -13.49 -2.82
N GLY A 50 11.11 -12.54 -2.49
CA GLY A 50 10.69 -11.17 -2.13
C GLY A 50 10.28 -10.97 -0.67
N ILE A 51 10.00 -12.03 0.12
CA ILE A 51 9.76 -11.93 1.56
C ILE A 51 10.99 -12.42 2.34
N ASN A 52 11.34 -13.67 2.18
CA ASN A 52 12.53 -14.29 2.78
C ASN A 52 13.00 -15.46 1.90
N PRO A 53 13.93 -15.22 0.97
CA PRO A 53 14.42 -16.26 0.06
C PRO A 53 15.05 -17.46 0.78
N ALA A 54 15.56 -17.28 2.00
CA ALA A 54 16.10 -18.39 2.80
C ALA A 54 15.06 -19.50 3.07
N ASN A 55 13.77 -19.17 3.03
CA ASN A 55 12.72 -20.17 3.19
C ASN A 55 12.61 -21.15 2.01
N LEU A 56 13.23 -20.85 0.86
CA LEU A 56 13.35 -21.80 -0.25
C LEU A 56 14.15 -23.05 0.15
N ALA A 57 15.10 -22.94 1.07
CA ALA A 57 15.85 -24.09 1.57
C ALA A 57 14.95 -25.16 2.22
N THR A 58 13.78 -24.79 2.69
CA THR A 58 12.80 -25.73 3.27
C THR A 58 11.76 -26.23 2.27
N ASN A 59 11.77 -25.71 1.05
CA ASN A 59 10.82 -26.08 0.02
C ASN A 59 11.15 -27.45 -0.59
N LYS A 60 10.23 -28.41 -0.47
CA LYS A 60 10.44 -29.78 -0.95
C LYS A 60 9.71 -30.09 -2.26
N SER A 61 8.77 -29.27 -2.65
CA SER A 61 7.87 -29.50 -3.78
C SER A 61 7.87 -28.33 -4.75
N LEU A 62 7.35 -28.57 -5.96
CA LEU A 62 7.07 -27.50 -6.91
C LEU A 62 5.94 -26.61 -6.36
N SER A 63 6.19 -25.31 -6.34
CA SER A 63 5.20 -24.27 -6.03
C SER A 63 5.11 -23.36 -7.24
N MET A 64 3.92 -23.10 -7.74
CA MET A 64 3.69 -22.30 -8.93
C MET A 64 2.46 -21.41 -8.74
N ASN A 65 2.52 -20.21 -9.29
CA ASN A 65 1.38 -19.31 -9.38
C ASN A 65 0.77 -19.39 -10.79
N PHE A 66 -0.51 -19.72 -10.86
CA PHE A 66 -1.26 -19.67 -12.12
C PHE A 66 -1.87 -18.30 -12.35
N ILE A 67 -2.60 -17.82 -11.38
CA ILE A 67 -3.22 -16.50 -11.39
C ILE A 67 -3.44 -16.04 -9.95
N SER A 68 -3.06 -14.82 -9.64
CA SER A 68 -3.44 -14.16 -8.40
C SER A 68 -3.48 -12.65 -8.60
N LEU A 69 -4.34 -11.99 -7.86
CA LEU A 69 -4.43 -10.55 -7.78
C LEU A 69 -4.54 -10.20 -6.30
N ASN A 70 -3.62 -9.39 -5.83
CA ASN A 70 -3.69 -8.83 -4.48
C ASN A 70 -3.93 -7.34 -4.62
N GLY A 71 -4.82 -6.79 -3.79
CA GLY A 71 -5.07 -5.36 -3.76
C GLY A 71 -5.32 -4.90 -2.33
N SER A 72 -5.01 -3.65 -2.07
CA SER A 72 -5.32 -2.98 -0.82
C SER A 72 -5.79 -1.55 -1.09
N ILE A 73 -6.64 -1.06 -0.21
CA ILE A 73 -7.06 0.34 -0.15
C ILE A 73 -6.87 0.78 1.29
N VAL A 74 -6.13 1.86 1.46
CA VAL A 74 -5.90 2.50 2.76
C VAL A 74 -6.35 3.95 2.65
N ASN A 75 -6.93 4.48 3.70
CA ASN A 75 -7.31 5.88 3.79
C ASN A 75 -7.07 6.40 5.21
N ASN A 76 -6.97 7.71 5.35
CA ASN A 76 -6.75 8.38 6.63
C ASN A 76 -8.04 8.90 7.29
N PHE A 77 -9.20 8.69 6.66
CA PHE A 77 -10.48 9.24 7.11
C PHE A 77 -11.48 8.15 7.53
N ILE A 78 -11.83 7.21 6.63
CA ILE A 78 -12.87 6.21 6.89
C ILE A 78 -12.33 5.17 7.86
N SER A 79 -12.90 5.11 9.06
CA SER A 79 -12.67 4.07 10.06
C SER A 79 -13.99 3.38 10.40
N MET A 80 -13.92 2.21 11.02
CA MET A 80 -15.13 1.53 11.52
C MET A 80 -15.91 2.39 12.50
N LYS A 81 -15.23 3.23 13.28
CA LYS A 81 -15.87 4.18 14.19
C LYS A 81 -16.71 5.18 13.41
N ILE A 82 -16.08 5.89 12.44
CA ILE A 82 -16.79 6.88 11.61
C ILE A 82 -17.94 6.22 10.85
N TYR A 83 -17.70 5.03 10.25
CA TYR A 83 -18.75 4.31 9.56
C TYR A 83 -19.97 4.04 10.47
N ASN A 84 -19.75 3.58 11.70
CA ASN A 84 -20.83 3.29 12.64
C ASN A 84 -21.56 4.56 13.09
N GLU A 85 -20.86 5.70 13.18
CA GLU A 85 -21.43 6.99 13.56
C GLU A 85 -22.30 7.58 12.45
N ILE A 86 -21.90 7.44 11.19
CA ILE A 86 -22.63 8.02 10.04
C ILE A 86 -23.66 7.06 9.42
N ASN A 87 -23.57 5.77 9.70
CA ASN A 87 -24.48 4.78 9.13
C ASN A 87 -25.88 4.91 9.73
N GLY A 88 -26.82 5.43 8.93
CA GLY A 88 -28.18 5.73 9.37
C GLY A 88 -28.32 7.07 10.09
N ALA A 89 -27.27 7.89 10.12
CA ALA A 89 -27.32 9.23 10.71
C ALA A 89 -28.18 10.19 9.90
N ASP A 90 -28.87 11.06 10.63
CA ASP A 90 -29.65 12.17 10.08
C ASP A 90 -28.80 13.45 10.18
N PHE A 91 -28.37 13.98 9.07
CA PHE A 91 -27.54 15.19 9.01
C PHE A 91 -28.34 16.50 8.93
N GLU A 92 -29.67 16.43 8.81
CA GLU A 92 -30.51 17.60 8.58
C GLU A 92 -31.40 17.91 9.78
N ASN A 93 -32.00 16.92 10.41
CA ASN A 93 -32.98 17.12 11.47
C ASN A 93 -32.33 17.03 12.86
N THR A 94 -32.05 18.20 13.43
CA THR A 94 -31.44 18.31 14.78
C THR A 94 -32.29 17.74 15.91
N ALA A 95 -33.60 17.51 15.69
CA ALA A 95 -34.49 16.90 16.66
C ALA A 95 -34.52 15.37 16.55
N SER A 96 -33.88 14.79 15.55
CA SER A 96 -33.80 13.34 15.36
C SER A 96 -32.89 12.70 16.42
N SER A 97 -33.28 11.54 16.93
CA SER A 97 -32.42 10.74 17.83
C SER A 97 -31.17 10.19 17.13
N ALA A 98 -31.18 10.15 15.81
CA ALA A 98 -30.05 9.73 14.96
C ALA A 98 -29.29 10.94 14.41
N TYR A 99 -29.52 12.16 14.92
CA TYR A 99 -28.83 13.33 14.44
C TYR A 99 -27.31 13.24 14.63
N TYR A 100 -26.57 13.54 13.57
CA TYR A 100 -25.11 13.68 13.60
C TYR A 100 -24.70 15.01 12.96
N SER A 101 -23.88 15.78 13.65
CA SER A 101 -23.47 17.11 13.17
C SER A 101 -22.52 17.01 11.98
N LYS A 102 -22.83 17.76 10.91
CA LYS A 102 -21.93 17.89 9.74
C LYS A 102 -20.57 18.49 10.13
N SER A 103 -20.56 19.43 11.09
CA SER A 103 -19.33 20.02 11.61
C SER A 103 -18.45 18.97 12.32
N ASP A 104 -19.05 18.11 13.12
CA ASP A 104 -18.29 17.06 13.84
C ASP A 104 -17.66 16.07 12.87
N LEU A 105 -18.34 15.78 11.75
CA LEU A 105 -17.77 14.93 10.70
C LEU A 105 -16.58 15.62 10.01
N LEU A 106 -16.72 16.92 9.70
CA LEU A 106 -15.64 17.70 9.10
C LEU A 106 -14.44 17.88 10.04
N ASP A 107 -14.68 18.00 11.34
CA ASP A 107 -13.63 18.14 12.34
C ASP A 107 -12.84 16.84 12.57
N GLN A 108 -13.45 15.68 12.28
CA GLN A 108 -12.74 14.40 12.30
C GLN A 108 -11.67 14.30 11.20
N ILE A 109 -11.82 15.02 10.11
CA ILE A 109 -10.82 15.12 9.04
C ILE A 109 -9.76 16.15 9.43
N LYS A 110 -9.41 16.36 10.64
CA LYS A 110 -8.38 17.30 11.10
C LYS A 110 -7.96 18.29 9.99
N ASP A 111 -6.85 18.96 10.08
CA ASP A 111 -6.40 19.95 9.10
C ASP A 111 -5.77 19.35 7.83
N SER A 112 -5.92 18.06 7.61
CA SER A 112 -5.33 17.34 6.47
C SER A 112 -6.40 16.93 5.45
N ASP A 113 -6.03 16.96 4.19
CA ASP A 113 -6.85 16.40 3.10
C ASP A 113 -7.09 14.90 3.29
N ILE A 114 -8.12 14.37 2.64
CA ILE A 114 -8.40 12.94 2.62
C ILE A 114 -7.41 12.28 1.66
N ASN A 115 -6.54 11.43 2.20
CA ASN A 115 -5.61 10.64 1.42
C ASN A 115 -6.16 9.22 1.24
N ILE A 116 -6.28 8.78 -0.01
CA ILE A 116 -6.70 7.43 -0.38
C ILE A 116 -5.54 6.80 -1.15
N GLU A 117 -4.97 5.76 -0.58
CA GLU A 117 -3.91 4.99 -1.21
C GLU A 117 -4.45 3.62 -1.62
N SER A 118 -4.19 3.24 -2.84
CA SER A 118 -4.53 1.91 -3.36
C SER A 118 -3.30 1.25 -3.92
N SER A 119 -3.15 -0.03 -3.67
CA SER A 119 -2.10 -0.83 -4.29
C SER A 119 -2.68 -2.08 -4.91
N ALA A 120 -2.08 -2.51 -6.00
CA ALA A 120 -2.37 -3.78 -6.63
C ALA A 120 -1.06 -4.50 -6.96
N THR A 121 -1.02 -5.81 -6.73
CA THR A 121 0.10 -6.67 -7.12
C THR A 121 -0.42 -7.77 -8.02
N LEU A 122 0.13 -7.86 -9.21
CA LEU A 122 -0.21 -8.85 -10.23
C LEU A 122 1.05 -9.68 -10.56
N PRO A 123 1.20 -10.86 -9.98
CA PRO A 123 2.22 -11.81 -10.42
C PRO A 123 1.94 -12.28 -11.85
N LEU A 124 2.96 -12.32 -12.69
CA LEU A 124 2.81 -12.82 -14.05
C LEU A 124 2.46 -14.32 -14.03
N PRO A 125 1.38 -14.75 -14.72
CA PRO A 125 0.96 -16.14 -14.72
C PRO A 125 2.05 -17.08 -15.24
N PHE A 126 2.17 -18.27 -14.63
CA PHE A 126 3.06 -19.38 -15.03
C PHE A 126 4.56 -19.12 -14.89
N ILE A 127 5.01 -17.87 -14.72
CA ILE A 127 6.44 -17.53 -14.58
C ILE A 127 6.88 -17.62 -13.12
N ASN A 128 5.95 -17.39 -12.18
CA ASN A 128 6.25 -17.46 -10.76
C ASN A 128 6.23 -18.90 -10.28
N PHE A 129 7.41 -19.45 -10.02
CA PHE A 129 7.54 -20.79 -9.49
C PHE A 129 8.76 -20.93 -8.56
N ALA A 130 8.71 -21.91 -7.71
CA ALA A 130 9.85 -22.34 -6.91
C ALA A 130 9.91 -23.87 -6.85
N TYR A 131 11.12 -24.40 -6.93
CA TYR A 131 11.40 -25.83 -6.77
C TYR A 131 12.67 -25.99 -5.96
N LYS A 132 12.59 -26.70 -4.84
CA LYS A 132 13.70 -26.81 -3.88
C LYS A 132 14.25 -25.40 -3.54
N ASN A 133 15.56 -25.22 -3.69
CA ASN A 133 16.28 -23.99 -3.32
C ASN A 133 16.26 -22.92 -4.43
N PHE A 134 15.62 -23.21 -5.56
CA PHE A 134 15.54 -22.31 -6.70
C PHE A 134 14.14 -21.79 -6.89
N GLY A 135 14.01 -20.52 -7.24
CA GLY A 135 12.73 -19.94 -7.61
C GLY A 135 12.91 -18.71 -8.47
N ILE A 136 11.89 -18.41 -9.25
CA ILE A 136 11.78 -17.19 -10.02
C ILE A 136 10.41 -16.56 -9.76
N SER A 137 10.38 -15.25 -9.62
CA SER A 137 9.16 -14.48 -9.45
C SER A 137 9.24 -13.22 -10.29
N VAL A 138 8.19 -12.97 -11.06
CA VAL A 138 8.02 -11.73 -11.81
C VAL A 138 6.65 -11.18 -11.47
N MET A 139 6.60 -9.97 -10.94
CA MET A 139 5.35 -9.35 -10.55
C MET A 139 5.32 -7.87 -10.97
N ASN A 140 4.14 -7.39 -11.28
CA ASN A 140 3.87 -5.97 -11.42
C ASN A 140 3.22 -5.46 -10.14
N ARG A 141 3.71 -4.34 -9.64
CA ARG A 141 3.12 -3.60 -8.51
C ARG A 141 2.67 -2.25 -9.01
N THR A 142 1.46 -1.91 -8.68
CA THR A 142 0.86 -0.63 -9.03
C THR A 142 0.41 0.07 -7.76
N TYR A 143 0.75 1.33 -7.64
CA TYR A 143 0.35 2.20 -6.53
C TYR A 143 -0.42 3.38 -7.10
N LEU A 144 -1.51 3.70 -6.45
CA LEU A 144 -2.34 4.86 -6.72
C LEU A 144 -2.51 5.62 -5.42
N SER A 145 -2.21 6.91 -5.44
CA SER A 145 -2.47 7.81 -4.34
C SER A 145 -3.35 8.94 -4.83
N PHE A 146 -4.44 9.21 -4.12
CA PHE A 146 -5.32 10.34 -4.38
C PHE A 146 -5.43 11.20 -3.15
N ASN A 147 -5.25 12.50 -3.34
CA ASN A 147 -5.46 13.48 -2.30
C ASN A 147 -6.72 14.29 -2.63
N VAL A 148 -7.72 14.16 -1.77
CA VAL A 148 -9.02 14.81 -1.91
C VAL A 148 -9.11 15.93 -0.90
N PRO A 149 -9.17 17.22 -1.32
CA PRO A 149 -9.28 18.35 -0.41
C PRO A 149 -10.54 18.25 0.47
N LYS A 150 -10.39 18.60 1.75
CA LYS A 150 -11.49 18.67 2.72
C LYS A 150 -12.66 19.54 2.20
N SER A 151 -12.35 20.57 1.42
CA SER A 151 -13.33 21.44 0.79
C SER A 151 -14.34 20.71 -0.11
N ILE A 152 -13.96 19.57 -0.71
CA ILE A 152 -14.89 18.76 -1.51
C ILE A 152 -15.97 18.15 -0.61
N LEU A 153 -15.56 17.60 0.54
CA LEU A 153 -16.52 17.03 1.48
C LEU A 153 -17.40 18.11 2.10
N ASP A 154 -16.83 19.27 2.38
CA ASP A 154 -17.59 20.42 2.89
C ASP A 154 -18.70 20.84 1.91
N ILE A 155 -18.38 20.96 0.61
CA ILE A 155 -19.38 21.22 -0.42
C ILE A 155 -20.44 20.13 -0.49
N MET A 156 -20.05 18.86 -0.37
CA MET A 156 -20.99 17.74 -0.42
C MET A 156 -21.97 17.75 0.76
N LEU A 157 -21.52 18.16 1.95
CA LEU A 157 -22.32 18.17 3.17
C LEU A 157 -23.16 19.46 3.32
N ASN A 158 -22.57 20.60 3.04
CA ASN A 158 -23.15 21.92 3.31
C ASN A 158 -23.64 22.63 2.03
N GLY A 159 -23.31 22.09 0.86
CA GLY A 159 -23.59 22.74 -0.41
C GLY A 159 -22.63 23.90 -0.70
N ASN A 160 -22.88 24.59 -1.82
CA ASN A 160 -22.09 25.75 -2.22
C ASN A 160 -22.81 27.02 -1.80
N SER A 161 -22.27 27.75 -0.84
CA SER A 161 -22.80 29.05 -0.41
C SER A 161 -22.45 30.11 -1.43
N LYS A 162 -23.43 31.02 -1.70
CA LYS A 162 -23.25 32.10 -2.68
C LYS A 162 -22.12 33.04 -2.25
N GLY A 163 -21.07 33.10 -3.07
CA GLY A 163 -19.91 33.98 -2.83
C GLY A 163 -18.70 33.32 -2.21
N GLU A 164 -18.79 32.06 -1.80
CA GLU A 164 -17.65 31.28 -1.37
C GLU A 164 -16.85 30.72 -2.57
N ARG A 165 -15.53 30.67 -2.41
CA ARG A 165 -14.63 30.09 -3.38
C ARG A 165 -13.98 28.85 -2.77
N PHE A 166 -14.18 27.72 -3.39
CA PHE A 166 -13.56 26.46 -2.99
C PHE A 166 -12.38 26.13 -3.93
N ILE A 167 -11.29 25.65 -3.36
CA ILE A 167 -10.17 25.11 -4.11
C ILE A 167 -10.40 23.59 -4.22
N LEU A 168 -10.76 23.15 -5.42
CA LEU A 168 -11.06 21.74 -5.71
C LEU A 168 -9.89 21.06 -6.43
N GLY A 169 -8.67 21.29 -5.96
CA GLY A 169 -7.47 20.67 -6.53
C GLY A 169 -7.35 19.21 -6.12
N LEU A 170 -7.82 18.28 -6.96
CA LEU A 170 -7.46 16.87 -6.83
C LEU A 170 -6.03 16.67 -7.28
N SER A 171 -5.22 16.03 -6.44
CA SER A 171 -3.88 15.57 -6.82
C SER A 171 -3.81 14.05 -6.69
N GLY A 172 -3.02 13.42 -7.54
CA GLY A 172 -2.84 11.99 -7.48
C GLY A 172 -1.51 11.59 -8.09
N GLU A 173 -1.00 10.46 -7.65
CA GLU A 173 0.22 9.84 -8.14
C GLU A 173 -0.08 8.40 -8.56
N PHE A 174 0.48 8.01 -9.69
CA PHE A 174 0.42 6.65 -10.21
C PHE A 174 1.85 6.14 -10.42
N ILE A 175 2.18 5.05 -9.75
CA ILE A 175 3.46 4.37 -9.90
C ILE A 175 3.19 2.92 -10.29
N SER A 176 3.85 2.44 -11.34
CA SER A 176 3.82 1.03 -11.72
C SER A 176 5.24 0.51 -11.88
N GLU A 177 5.54 -0.56 -11.17
CA GLU A 177 6.88 -1.15 -11.11
C GLU A 177 6.82 -2.64 -11.46
N ASN A 178 7.86 -3.11 -12.17
CA ASN A 178 8.06 -4.53 -12.42
C ASN A 178 9.20 -5.03 -11.55
N GLU A 179 8.94 -6.07 -10.77
CA GLU A 179 9.90 -6.70 -9.89
C GLU A 179 10.25 -8.09 -10.40
N ILE A 180 11.54 -8.40 -10.44
CA ILE A 180 12.05 -9.73 -10.79
C ILE A 180 12.84 -10.24 -9.59
N GLY A 181 12.41 -11.38 -9.03
CA GLY A 181 13.10 -12.09 -7.95
C GLY A 181 13.67 -13.41 -8.43
N LEU A 182 14.88 -13.74 -8.00
CA LEU A 182 15.60 -14.98 -8.28
C LEU A 182 15.98 -15.66 -6.96
#